data_b70b418f30d67b533eef71cc3737d33e
#
_entry.id   b70b418f30d67b533eef71cc3737d33e
#
_cell.length_a   1.000
_cell.length_b   1.000
_cell.length_c   1.000
_cell.angle_alpha   90.00
_cell.angle_beta   90.00
_cell.angle_gamma   90.00
#
_symmetry.space_group_name_H-M   'P 1'
#
loop_
_entity.id
_entity.type
_entity.pdbx_description
1 polymer ?
#
loop_
_entity_poly.entity_id
_entity_poly.type
_entity_poly.pdbx_seq_one_letter_code
_entity_poly.pdbx_strand_id
1 'polypeptide(L)'
;MKLFNTASGKKETFTSDSESLGLYICGPTVYSDTHLGHAKSYVSFDILKRWLGYHDYNVNHIQNFTDVSDETAIGASKSGIDELIFTRKYEKEFLDKMKLLSNLPATKYTRASDFVEQIARETKKLLDKGEAYQTDEGIFLQIEQEEHGKLLRVDLESSLAQGTKEVDSGPKKSPHDTLLWGPPMNGGHNWKFEGLPEGRPGWHLECTLMSSSELDLPIDIHWGGIDLIYPHHETEMIIAEKMGLGTYCDFWMHNGLMEDAEGKLSKSRGERITLEEVFKDCPPAALRFYLLNHHYREFTPYSPEGLLEACQEGERLGINAVDCMIVEPTNPNDDEEMALLVSKFEAALNDDLDTPKALDVLRELDVIAGEKLKNKGDLAPISGMYSLFQCVLGVFS
;
A
#
# COMPACT_ATOMS: atom_id res chain seq x y z
N MET A 1 -10.24 -2.54 17.70
CA MET A 1 -9.12 -1.63 17.39
C MET A 1 -9.65 -0.27 16.91
N LYS A 2 -8.83 0.79 16.94
CA LYS A 2 -9.14 2.09 16.33
C LYS A 2 -8.21 2.31 15.17
N LEU A 3 -8.75 2.74 14.02
CA LEU A 3 -7.98 3.06 12.81
C LEU A 3 -8.33 4.48 12.36
N PHE A 4 -7.35 5.17 11.81
CA PHE A 4 -7.59 6.50 11.23
C PHE A 4 -8.22 6.35 9.85
N ASN A 5 -9.44 6.88 9.73
CA ASN A 5 -10.15 6.91 8.45
C ASN A 5 -9.97 8.28 7.79
N THR A 6 -9.33 8.31 6.63
CA THR A 6 -9.09 9.55 5.87
C THR A 6 -10.40 10.24 5.49
N ALA A 7 -11.44 9.47 5.16
CA ALA A 7 -12.74 10.03 4.79
C ALA A 7 -13.38 10.81 5.93
N SER A 8 -13.28 10.36 7.18
CA SER A 8 -13.78 11.11 8.35
C SER A 8 -12.73 12.05 8.95
N GLY A 9 -11.43 11.82 8.71
CA GLY A 9 -10.29 12.53 9.31
C GLY A 9 -10.13 12.26 10.80
N LYS A 10 -10.57 11.11 11.27
CA LYS A 10 -10.58 10.73 12.69
C LYS A 10 -10.18 9.28 12.87
N LYS A 11 -9.70 8.96 14.09
CA LYS A 11 -9.61 7.57 14.54
C LYS A 11 -11.01 7.06 14.88
N GLU A 12 -11.44 5.99 14.24
CA GLU A 12 -12.74 5.36 14.43
C GLU A 12 -12.57 3.93 14.90
N THR A 13 -13.55 3.39 15.61
CA THR A 13 -13.55 1.98 15.97
C THR A 13 -13.82 1.16 14.72
N PHE A 14 -12.85 0.33 14.36
CA PHE A 14 -13.02 -0.65 13.29
C PHE A 14 -13.61 -1.93 13.87
N THR A 15 -14.76 -2.31 13.34
CA THR A 15 -15.42 -3.60 13.56
C THR A 15 -16.04 -4.03 12.24
N SER A 16 -16.02 -5.30 11.95
CA SER A 16 -16.75 -5.89 10.83
C SER A 16 -17.38 -7.19 11.26
N ASP A 17 -18.62 -7.41 10.82
CA ASP A 17 -19.34 -8.68 10.98
C ASP A 17 -19.20 -9.56 9.73
N SER A 18 -18.37 -9.15 8.75
CA SER A 18 -18.14 -9.92 7.53
C SER A 18 -17.40 -11.22 7.83
N GLU A 19 -17.82 -12.32 7.20
CA GLU A 19 -17.11 -13.61 7.26
C GLU A 19 -15.70 -13.50 6.65
N SER A 20 -15.50 -12.55 5.74
CA SER A 20 -14.21 -12.27 5.09
C SER A 20 -14.06 -10.76 4.87
N LEU A 21 -13.01 -10.17 5.47
CA LEU A 21 -12.70 -8.75 5.30
C LEU A 21 -12.11 -8.48 3.93
N GLY A 22 -12.74 -7.60 3.17
CA GLY A 22 -12.23 -7.10 1.90
C GLY A 22 -11.18 -6.01 2.11
N LEU A 23 -9.91 -6.32 1.82
CA LEU A 23 -8.83 -5.34 1.80
C LEU A 23 -8.36 -5.11 0.37
N TYR A 24 -8.35 -3.85 -0.09
CA TYR A 24 -7.75 -3.47 -1.35
C TYR A 24 -6.57 -2.53 -1.11
N ILE A 25 -5.44 -2.83 -1.73
CA ILE A 25 -4.29 -1.91 -1.77
C ILE A 25 -3.94 -1.58 -3.21
N CYS A 26 -3.85 -0.27 -3.51
CA CYS A 26 -3.34 0.17 -4.79
C CYS A 26 -1.90 -0.30 -4.98
N GLY A 27 -1.70 -1.10 -6.02
CA GLY A 27 -0.43 -1.70 -6.37
C GLY A 27 0.48 -0.75 -7.16
N PRO A 28 1.73 -1.14 -7.39
CA PRO A 28 2.67 -0.32 -8.14
C PRO A 28 2.40 -0.32 -9.64
N THR A 29 2.79 0.77 -10.30
CA THR A 29 3.02 0.77 -11.74
C THR A 29 4.36 0.10 -12.02
N VAL A 30 4.33 -1.03 -12.73
CA VAL A 30 5.47 -1.95 -12.86
C VAL A 30 6.34 -1.64 -14.09
N TYR A 31 7.11 -0.55 -14.02
CA TYR A 31 7.98 -0.09 -15.10
C TYR A 31 9.45 0.16 -14.69
N SER A 32 9.75 0.07 -13.40
CA SER A 32 11.09 0.30 -12.85
C SER A 32 11.31 -0.56 -11.60
N ASP A 33 12.56 -0.65 -11.15
CA ASP A 33 12.93 -1.41 -9.96
C ASP A 33 12.19 -0.89 -8.71
N THR A 34 11.94 -1.79 -7.78
CA THR A 34 11.29 -1.50 -6.51
C THR A 34 12.16 -0.60 -5.63
N HIS A 35 11.57 0.43 -5.01
CA HIS A 35 12.28 1.45 -4.27
C HIS A 35 11.73 1.61 -2.83
N LEU A 36 12.42 2.41 -2.01
CA LEU A 36 12.08 2.67 -0.60
C LEU A 36 10.62 3.12 -0.38
N GLY A 37 10.07 3.92 -1.28
CA GLY A 37 8.66 4.34 -1.19
C GLY A 37 7.70 3.15 -1.25
N HIS A 38 7.97 2.16 -2.11
CA HIS A 38 7.21 0.91 -2.14
C HIS A 38 7.37 0.14 -0.82
N ALA A 39 8.60 0.01 -0.30
CA ALA A 39 8.84 -0.67 0.98
C ALA A 39 8.02 -0.03 2.11
N LYS A 40 8.01 1.32 2.22
CA LYS A 40 7.22 2.04 3.23
C LYS A 40 5.75 1.69 3.14
N SER A 41 5.14 1.79 1.94
CA SER A 41 3.70 1.53 1.76
C SER A 41 3.34 0.09 2.10
N TYR A 42 4.05 -0.88 1.52
CA TYR A 42 3.66 -2.29 1.64
C TYR A 42 4.04 -2.93 2.97
N VAL A 43 5.12 -2.49 3.62
CA VAL A 43 5.43 -2.90 5.01
C VAL A 43 4.39 -2.34 5.98
N SER A 44 3.97 -1.08 5.82
CA SER A 44 2.92 -0.49 6.65
C SER A 44 1.58 -1.23 6.52
N PHE A 45 1.18 -1.56 5.29
CA PHE A 45 -0.03 -2.34 5.02
C PHE A 45 0.07 -3.77 5.58
N ASP A 46 1.24 -4.41 5.48
CA ASP A 46 1.46 -5.76 5.99
C ASP A 46 1.20 -5.86 7.50
N ILE A 47 1.51 -4.82 8.27
CA ILE A 47 1.20 -4.76 9.70
C ILE A 47 -0.31 -4.80 9.93
N LEU A 48 -1.11 -4.03 9.18
CA LEU A 48 -2.56 -4.10 9.27
C LEU A 48 -3.06 -5.51 8.99
N LYS A 49 -2.61 -6.12 7.90
CA LYS A 49 -3.02 -7.48 7.51
C LYS A 49 -2.67 -8.50 8.59
N ARG A 50 -1.45 -8.44 9.14
CA ARG A 50 -1.00 -9.34 10.22
C ARG A 50 -1.80 -9.12 11.50
N TRP A 51 -2.08 -7.86 11.83
CA TRP A 51 -2.83 -7.50 13.03
C TRP A 51 -4.29 -7.95 12.95
N LEU A 52 -4.93 -7.84 11.79
CA LEU A 52 -6.25 -8.41 11.54
C LEU A 52 -6.23 -9.93 11.65
N GLY A 53 -5.23 -10.59 11.08
CA GLY A 53 -5.07 -12.04 11.21
C GLY A 53 -4.82 -12.52 12.64
N TYR A 54 -4.10 -11.74 13.46
CA TYR A 54 -3.91 -12.01 14.88
C TYR A 54 -5.24 -11.97 15.67
N HIS A 55 -6.20 -11.18 15.24
CA HIS A 55 -7.56 -11.10 15.78
C HIS A 55 -8.54 -12.04 15.09
N ASP A 56 -8.06 -13.09 14.43
CA ASP A 56 -8.84 -14.14 13.78
C ASP A 56 -9.76 -13.67 12.64
N TYR A 57 -9.52 -12.45 12.10
CA TYR A 57 -10.23 -12.03 10.89
C TYR A 57 -9.72 -12.82 9.68
N ASN A 58 -10.66 -13.34 8.88
CA ASN A 58 -10.36 -13.89 7.58
C ASN A 58 -10.19 -12.74 6.56
N VAL A 59 -8.96 -12.50 6.11
CA VAL A 59 -8.63 -11.36 5.25
C VAL A 59 -8.56 -11.77 3.78
N ASN A 60 -9.44 -11.21 2.94
CA ASN A 60 -9.37 -11.29 1.49
C ASN A 60 -8.64 -10.04 0.95
N HIS A 61 -7.32 -10.14 0.83
CA HIS A 61 -6.45 -9.07 0.36
C HIS A 61 -6.29 -9.13 -1.15
N ILE A 62 -6.78 -8.11 -1.85
CA ILE A 62 -6.57 -7.89 -3.29
C ILE A 62 -5.58 -6.75 -3.49
N GLN A 63 -4.60 -6.98 -4.38
CA GLN A 63 -3.62 -5.99 -4.80
C GLN A 63 -3.52 -5.98 -6.31
N ASN A 64 -3.55 -4.78 -6.92
CA ASN A 64 -3.36 -4.70 -8.36
C ASN A 64 -1.89 -4.49 -8.75
N PHE A 65 -1.64 -4.69 -10.04
CA PHE A 65 -0.49 -4.15 -10.77
C PHE A 65 -1.02 -3.29 -11.93
N THR A 66 -0.57 -2.04 -11.99
CA THR A 66 -0.79 -1.19 -13.16
C THR A 66 0.29 -1.55 -14.17
N ASP A 67 -0.07 -2.46 -15.07
CA ASP A 67 0.81 -3.00 -16.11
C ASP A 67 0.52 -2.41 -17.51
N VAL A 68 -0.37 -1.42 -17.55
CA VAL A 68 -0.70 -0.62 -18.73
C VAL A 68 -0.71 0.86 -18.33
N SER A 69 0.30 1.60 -18.76
CA SER A 69 0.43 3.06 -18.52
C SER A 69 1.35 3.68 -19.57
N ASP A 70 1.48 4.99 -19.55
CA ASP A 70 2.44 5.68 -20.42
C ASP A 70 3.87 5.30 -20.08
N GLU A 71 4.20 5.16 -18.78
CA GLU A 71 5.54 4.76 -18.34
C GLU A 71 5.89 3.33 -18.77
N THR A 72 4.92 2.41 -18.68
CA THR A 72 5.14 1.02 -19.11
C THR A 72 5.36 0.93 -20.61
N ALA A 73 4.56 1.65 -21.41
CA ALA A 73 4.70 1.70 -22.87
C ALA A 73 6.04 2.34 -23.30
N ILE A 74 6.43 3.47 -22.67
CA ILE A 74 7.71 4.13 -22.92
C ILE A 74 8.90 3.23 -22.55
N GLY A 75 8.82 2.58 -21.39
CA GLY A 75 9.84 1.64 -20.91
C GLY A 75 10.01 0.43 -21.84
N ALA A 76 8.91 -0.17 -22.25
CA ALA A 76 8.88 -1.29 -23.19
C ALA A 76 9.46 -0.90 -24.54
N SER A 77 9.02 0.24 -25.11
CA SER A 77 9.54 0.79 -26.36
C SER A 77 11.04 1.02 -26.33
N LYS A 78 11.57 1.62 -25.26
CA LYS A 78 13.02 1.85 -25.07
C LYS A 78 13.80 0.53 -24.96
N SER A 79 13.18 -0.49 -24.40
CA SER A 79 13.78 -1.84 -24.22
C SER A 79 13.65 -2.72 -25.46
N GLY A 80 12.83 -2.30 -26.44
CA GLY A 80 12.58 -3.08 -27.67
C GLY A 80 11.83 -4.40 -27.43
N ILE A 81 11.03 -4.49 -26.36
CA ILE A 81 10.23 -5.68 -26.00
C ILE A 81 8.77 -5.33 -25.86
N ASP A 82 7.90 -6.33 -25.89
CA ASP A 82 6.50 -6.22 -25.65
C ASP A 82 6.19 -5.62 -24.27
N GLU A 83 5.18 -4.74 -24.15
CA GLU A 83 4.85 -4.03 -22.91
C GLU A 83 4.48 -4.99 -21.79
N LEU A 84 3.66 -6.01 -22.05
CA LEU A 84 3.25 -6.96 -21.01
C LEU A 84 4.39 -7.89 -20.59
N ILE A 85 5.35 -8.20 -21.50
CA ILE A 85 6.57 -8.90 -21.13
C ILE A 85 7.48 -8.01 -20.27
N PHE A 86 7.60 -6.73 -20.64
CA PHE A 86 8.37 -5.74 -19.87
C PHE A 86 7.86 -5.61 -18.45
N THR A 87 6.55 -5.46 -18.26
CA THR A 87 5.93 -5.27 -16.95
C THR A 87 6.02 -6.51 -16.07
N ARG A 88 5.91 -7.73 -16.62
CA ARG A 88 6.08 -8.99 -15.85
C ARG A 88 7.45 -9.12 -15.19
N LYS A 89 8.51 -8.56 -15.79
CA LYS A 89 9.83 -8.51 -15.19
C LYS A 89 9.81 -7.71 -13.86
N TYR A 90 9.23 -6.53 -13.88
CA TYR A 90 9.18 -5.66 -12.70
C TYR A 90 8.15 -6.11 -11.66
N GLU A 91 7.04 -6.72 -12.10
CA GLU A 91 6.10 -7.40 -11.21
C GLU A 91 6.81 -8.49 -10.40
N LYS A 92 7.57 -9.36 -11.07
CA LYS A 92 8.33 -10.41 -10.40
C LYS A 92 9.38 -9.83 -9.45
N GLU A 93 10.11 -8.82 -9.88
CA GLU A 93 11.11 -8.13 -9.04
C GLU A 93 10.46 -7.55 -7.78
N PHE A 94 9.32 -6.87 -7.92
CA PHE A 94 8.57 -6.34 -6.80
C PHE A 94 8.15 -7.44 -5.81
N LEU A 95 7.57 -8.52 -6.28
CA LEU A 95 7.14 -9.64 -5.43
C LEU A 95 8.33 -10.28 -4.69
N ASP A 96 9.47 -10.46 -5.38
CA ASP A 96 10.69 -10.98 -4.77
C ASP A 96 11.20 -10.04 -3.65
N LYS A 97 11.17 -8.71 -3.87
CA LYS A 97 11.57 -7.72 -2.84
C LYS A 97 10.59 -7.68 -1.66
N MET A 98 9.28 -7.75 -1.91
CA MET A 98 8.28 -7.82 -0.83
C MET A 98 8.43 -9.08 0.01
N LYS A 99 8.76 -10.20 -0.61
CA LYS A 99 9.07 -11.45 0.11
C LYS A 99 10.32 -11.31 0.99
N LEU A 100 11.39 -10.67 0.50
CA LEU A 100 12.59 -10.38 1.31
C LEU A 100 12.27 -9.49 2.51
N LEU A 101 11.33 -8.57 2.39
CA LEU A 101 10.82 -7.74 3.49
C LEU A 101 9.82 -8.47 4.39
N SER A 102 9.63 -9.80 4.22
CA SER A 102 8.69 -10.62 4.99
C SER A 102 7.22 -10.22 4.85
N ASN A 103 6.85 -9.48 3.81
CA ASN A 103 5.46 -9.15 3.55
C ASN A 103 4.64 -10.39 3.20
N LEU A 104 3.45 -10.50 3.79
CA LEU A 104 2.50 -11.56 3.45
C LEU A 104 1.96 -11.32 2.01
N PRO A 105 1.91 -12.38 1.18
CA PRO A 105 1.39 -12.24 -0.18
C PRO A 105 -0.09 -11.85 -0.17
N ALA A 106 -0.56 -11.19 -1.24
CA ALA A 106 -1.99 -10.97 -1.45
C ALA A 106 -2.74 -12.31 -1.63
N THR A 107 -4.03 -12.31 -1.34
CA THR A 107 -4.92 -13.44 -1.68
C THR A 107 -5.03 -13.56 -3.20
N LYS A 108 -5.07 -12.41 -3.89
CA LYS A 108 -5.07 -12.34 -5.34
C LYS A 108 -4.37 -11.07 -5.83
N TYR A 109 -3.59 -11.22 -6.90
CA TYR A 109 -3.04 -10.11 -7.66
C TYR A 109 -3.84 -9.93 -8.94
N THR A 110 -4.35 -8.71 -9.18
CA THR A 110 -5.06 -8.32 -10.40
C THR A 110 -4.15 -7.46 -11.28
N ARG A 111 -4.40 -7.43 -12.58
CA ARG A 111 -3.63 -6.62 -13.53
C ARG A 111 -4.56 -5.81 -14.39
N ALA A 112 -4.23 -4.55 -14.63
CA ALA A 112 -5.04 -3.68 -15.49
C ALA A 112 -5.28 -4.32 -16.88
N SER A 113 -4.27 -4.97 -17.45
CA SER A 113 -4.35 -5.66 -18.74
C SER A 113 -5.40 -6.78 -18.79
N ASP A 114 -5.68 -7.44 -17.66
CA ASP A 114 -6.69 -8.50 -17.57
C ASP A 114 -8.13 -7.94 -17.51
N PHE A 115 -8.29 -6.63 -17.24
CA PHE A 115 -9.59 -5.95 -17.05
C PHE A 115 -9.97 -5.02 -18.20
N VAL A 116 -9.16 -4.90 -19.25
CA VAL A 116 -9.34 -3.92 -20.33
C VAL A 116 -10.70 -4.04 -21.01
N GLU A 117 -11.23 -5.27 -21.21
CA GLU A 117 -12.57 -5.47 -21.77
C GLU A 117 -13.67 -4.93 -20.85
N GLN A 118 -13.53 -5.11 -19.54
CA GLN A 118 -14.49 -4.59 -18.55
C GLN A 118 -14.43 -3.06 -18.51
N ILE A 119 -13.20 -2.49 -18.51
CA ILE A 119 -12.96 -1.05 -18.56
C ILE A 119 -13.61 -0.44 -19.80
N ALA A 120 -13.40 -1.04 -20.98
CA ALA A 120 -14.01 -0.59 -22.23
C ALA A 120 -15.54 -0.62 -22.15
N ARG A 121 -16.11 -1.69 -21.58
CA ARG A 121 -17.57 -1.83 -21.41
C ARG A 121 -18.15 -0.76 -20.48
N GLU A 122 -17.51 -0.50 -19.34
CA GLU A 122 -17.97 0.53 -18.39
C GLU A 122 -17.77 1.94 -18.96
N THR A 123 -16.65 2.21 -19.63
CA THR A 123 -16.45 3.47 -20.37
C THR A 123 -17.58 3.73 -21.34
N LYS A 124 -17.96 2.70 -22.12
CA LYS A 124 -19.09 2.84 -23.07
C LYS A 124 -20.41 3.09 -22.37
N LYS A 125 -20.69 2.41 -21.25
CA LYS A 125 -21.91 2.65 -20.47
C LYS A 125 -21.98 4.08 -19.92
N LEU A 126 -20.87 4.60 -19.39
CA LEU A 126 -20.80 5.98 -18.91
C LEU A 126 -20.99 7.00 -20.04
N LEU A 127 -20.42 6.71 -21.22
CA LEU A 127 -20.61 7.52 -22.42
C LEU A 127 -22.08 7.51 -22.87
N ASP A 128 -22.73 6.34 -22.92
CA ASP A 128 -24.13 6.17 -23.33
C ASP A 128 -25.11 6.82 -22.33
N LYS A 129 -24.75 6.90 -21.03
CA LYS A 129 -25.52 7.61 -20.00
C LYS A 129 -25.33 9.12 -20.07
N GLY A 130 -24.34 9.65 -20.78
CA GLY A 130 -23.99 11.07 -20.81
C GLY A 130 -23.16 11.54 -19.63
N GLU A 131 -22.65 10.62 -18.78
CA GLU A 131 -21.71 10.91 -17.69
C GLU A 131 -20.28 11.12 -18.22
N ALA A 132 -20.00 10.66 -19.43
CA ALA A 132 -18.73 10.82 -20.11
C ALA A 132 -18.92 11.46 -21.50
N TYR A 133 -17.86 12.00 -22.04
CA TYR A 133 -17.82 12.58 -23.38
C TYR A 133 -16.55 12.22 -24.12
N GLN A 134 -16.61 12.21 -25.45
CA GLN A 134 -15.48 11.90 -26.32
C GLN A 134 -14.87 13.18 -26.92
N THR A 135 -13.55 13.18 -27.01
CA THR A 135 -12.74 14.17 -27.73
C THR A 135 -11.77 13.45 -28.69
N ASP A 136 -10.94 14.20 -29.42
CA ASP A 136 -9.90 13.62 -30.26
C ASP A 136 -8.76 12.96 -29.40
N GLU A 137 -8.67 13.29 -28.12
CA GLU A 137 -7.63 12.78 -27.21
C GLU A 137 -8.14 11.71 -26.23
N GLY A 138 -9.40 11.28 -26.36
CA GLY A 138 -9.94 10.19 -25.56
C GLY A 138 -11.36 10.41 -25.08
N ILE A 139 -11.78 9.55 -24.15
CA ILE A 139 -13.09 9.60 -23.51
C ILE A 139 -12.87 9.99 -22.06
N PHE A 140 -13.52 11.07 -21.63
CA PHE A 140 -13.37 11.65 -20.29
C PHE A 140 -14.69 11.52 -19.52
N LEU A 141 -14.58 11.14 -18.25
CA LEU A 141 -15.67 11.26 -17.28
C LEU A 141 -15.83 12.74 -16.94
N GLN A 142 -17.06 13.23 -16.99
CA GLN A 142 -17.37 14.58 -16.55
C GLN A 142 -17.50 14.59 -15.02
N ILE A 143 -16.72 15.47 -14.39
CA ILE A 143 -16.70 15.61 -12.92
C ILE A 143 -16.95 17.09 -12.58
N GLU A 144 -18.01 17.34 -11.82
CA GLU A 144 -18.29 18.67 -11.30
C GLU A 144 -17.39 18.94 -10.07
N GLN A 145 -17.02 20.21 -9.87
CA GLN A 145 -16.15 20.59 -8.76
C GLN A 145 -16.70 20.18 -7.38
N GLU A 146 -18.01 20.22 -7.22
CA GLU A 146 -18.73 19.88 -6.00
C GLU A 146 -18.71 18.37 -5.67
N GLU A 147 -18.37 17.53 -6.63
CA GLU A 147 -18.25 16.09 -6.43
C GLU A 147 -16.97 15.72 -5.69
N HIS A 148 -15.96 16.61 -5.71
CA HIS A 148 -14.70 16.46 -4.97
C HIS A 148 -14.83 16.90 -3.50
N GLY A 149 -13.84 16.50 -2.67
CA GLY A 149 -13.72 16.90 -1.27
C GLY A 149 -14.25 15.86 -0.29
N LYS A 150 -14.55 14.66 -0.73
CA LYS A 150 -14.99 13.55 0.12
C LYS A 150 -13.82 12.92 0.89
N LEU A 151 -12.68 12.76 0.25
CA LEU A 151 -11.41 12.33 0.87
C LEU A 151 -10.45 13.50 1.04
N LEU A 152 -10.38 14.36 0.03
CA LEU A 152 -9.52 15.54 0.04
C LEU A 152 -10.15 16.62 0.92
N ARG A 153 -9.62 16.79 2.13
CA ARG A 153 -10.11 17.80 3.11
C ARG A 153 -9.44 19.15 2.99
N VAL A 154 -8.54 19.33 2.03
CA VAL A 154 -7.89 20.61 1.70
C VAL A 154 -8.57 21.24 0.49
N ASP A 155 -8.42 22.56 0.39
CA ASP A 155 -8.87 23.31 -0.76
C ASP A 155 -8.34 22.68 -2.07
N LEU A 156 -9.28 22.31 -2.94
CA LEU A 156 -9.01 21.68 -4.22
C LEU A 156 -8.07 22.53 -5.10
N GLU A 157 -8.20 23.88 -5.04
CA GLU A 157 -7.31 24.79 -5.76
C GLU A 157 -5.87 24.67 -5.27
N SER A 158 -5.64 24.50 -3.96
CA SER A 158 -4.31 24.28 -3.39
C SER A 158 -3.72 22.96 -3.83
N SER A 159 -4.53 21.93 -3.97
CA SER A 159 -4.10 20.58 -4.41
C SER A 159 -3.79 20.55 -5.90
N LEU A 160 -4.57 21.20 -6.73
CA LEU A 160 -4.29 21.40 -8.16
C LEU A 160 -3.01 22.22 -8.37
N ALA A 161 -2.77 23.25 -7.53
CA ALA A 161 -1.58 24.11 -7.60
C ALA A 161 -0.29 23.39 -7.13
N GLN A 162 -0.38 22.41 -6.23
CA GLN A 162 0.77 21.61 -5.76
C GLN A 162 1.22 20.57 -6.78
N GLY A 163 0.51 20.47 -7.93
CA GLY A 163 0.98 19.78 -9.11
C GLY A 163 1.25 18.30 -8.89
N THR A 164 0.19 17.52 -8.76
CA THR A 164 0.30 16.15 -9.24
C THR A 164 0.52 16.23 -10.75
N LYS A 165 1.65 15.72 -11.25
CA LYS A 165 2.04 15.79 -12.67
C LYS A 165 1.10 15.04 -13.63
N GLU A 166 -0.02 14.57 -13.15
CA GLU A 166 -1.02 13.75 -13.83
C GLU A 166 -2.32 14.51 -14.12
N VAL A 167 -2.23 15.83 -14.26
CA VAL A 167 -3.29 16.54 -14.97
C VAL A 167 -3.13 16.15 -16.41
N ASP A 168 -3.92 15.15 -16.87
CA ASP A 168 -4.03 14.86 -18.29
C ASP A 168 -4.15 16.17 -19.08
N SER A 169 -3.20 16.43 -19.94
CA SER A 169 -3.08 17.70 -20.67
C SER A 169 -4.02 17.82 -21.88
N GLY A 170 -4.98 16.90 -22.00
CA GLY A 170 -5.93 16.83 -23.11
C GLY A 170 -7.00 17.91 -23.10
N PRO A 171 -7.82 18.02 -24.16
CA PRO A 171 -8.89 19.02 -24.30
C PRO A 171 -10.09 18.65 -23.43
N LYS A 172 -9.88 18.71 -22.10
CA LYS A 172 -10.93 18.51 -21.11
C LYS A 172 -11.91 19.68 -21.10
N LYS A 173 -13.19 19.40 -20.84
CA LYS A 173 -14.20 20.44 -20.60
C LYS A 173 -13.98 21.13 -19.25
N SER A 174 -13.48 20.35 -18.26
CA SER A 174 -13.14 20.81 -16.93
C SER A 174 -11.77 20.23 -16.50
N PRO A 175 -10.94 20.94 -15.71
CA PRO A 175 -9.70 20.39 -15.18
C PRO A 175 -9.94 19.20 -14.23
N HIS A 176 -11.17 19.02 -13.75
CA HIS A 176 -11.57 17.95 -12.85
C HIS A 176 -11.92 16.65 -13.58
N ASP A 177 -12.20 16.72 -14.90
CA ASP A 177 -12.54 15.54 -15.68
C ASP A 177 -11.38 14.54 -15.70
N THR A 178 -11.71 13.25 -15.73
CA THR A 178 -10.71 12.19 -15.73
C THR A 178 -10.81 11.32 -16.99
N LEU A 179 -9.65 10.86 -17.47
CA LEU A 179 -9.57 9.98 -18.63
C LEU A 179 -10.09 8.58 -18.26
N LEU A 180 -11.06 8.07 -19.02
CA LEU A 180 -11.57 6.70 -18.94
C LEU A 180 -10.95 5.80 -20.00
N TRP A 181 -10.74 6.36 -21.21
CA TRP A 181 -10.17 5.66 -22.35
C TRP A 181 -9.32 6.62 -23.18
N GLY A 182 -8.02 6.38 -23.20
CA GLY A 182 -7.03 7.22 -23.89
C GLY A 182 -6.78 6.78 -25.33
N PRO A 183 -6.06 7.60 -26.12
CA PRO A 183 -5.67 7.28 -27.47
C PRO A 183 -4.65 6.13 -27.52
N PRO A 184 -4.45 5.51 -28.70
CA PRO A 184 -3.42 4.51 -28.89
C PRO A 184 -2.02 5.09 -28.69
N MET A 185 -1.12 4.32 -28.10
CA MET A 185 0.24 4.73 -27.80
C MET A 185 1.27 3.87 -28.55
N ASN A 186 2.26 4.52 -29.16
CA ASN A 186 3.35 3.81 -29.83
C ASN A 186 4.23 3.08 -28.81
N GLY A 187 4.47 1.79 -29.06
CA GLY A 187 5.26 0.94 -28.19
C GLY A 187 4.48 0.32 -27.03
N GLY A 188 3.19 0.70 -26.87
CA GLY A 188 2.27 0.11 -25.91
C GLY A 188 1.27 -0.85 -26.56
N HIS A 189 0.62 -1.66 -25.75
CA HIS A 189 -0.55 -2.40 -26.16
C HIS A 189 -1.74 -1.46 -26.39
N ASN A 190 -2.45 -1.63 -27.49
CA ASN A 190 -3.64 -0.87 -27.86
C ASN A 190 -4.78 -1.86 -28.15
N TRP A 191 -5.97 -1.50 -27.76
CA TRP A 191 -7.15 -2.35 -27.89
C TRP A 191 -8.21 -1.69 -28.73
N LYS A 192 -9.00 -2.52 -29.37
CA LYS A 192 -10.14 -2.08 -30.20
C LYS A 192 -11.39 -2.83 -29.79
N PHE A 193 -12.38 -2.09 -29.32
CA PHE A 193 -13.70 -2.61 -28.95
C PHE A 193 -14.79 -1.95 -29.75
N GLU A 194 -15.93 -2.64 -29.90
CA GLU A 194 -17.09 -2.10 -30.60
C GLU A 194 -17.64 -0.87 -29.84
N GLY A 195 -17.81 0.22 -30.55
CA GLY A 195 -18.35 1.47 -30.01
C GLY A 195 -17.35 2.36 -29.30
N LEU A 196 -16.07 1.98 -29.29
CA LEU A 196 -14.97 2.82 -28.79
C LEU A 196 -13.88 3.00 -29.85
N PRO A 197 -13.14 4.13 -29.84
CA PRO A 197 -11.95 4.26 -30.68
C PRO A 197 -10.89 3.23 -30.22
N GLU A 198 -9.95 2.89 -31.10
CA GLU A 198 -8.76 2.16 -30.69
C GLU A 198 -7.99 2.97 -29.63
N GLY A 199 -7.58 2.32 -28.53
CA GLY A 199 -7.00 3.04 -27.41
C GLY A 199 -6.58 2.17 -26.23
N ARG A 200 -6.46 2.81 -25.07
CA ARG A 200 -5.94 2.26 -23.81
C ARG A 200 -6.82 2.67 -22.63
N PRO A 201 -6.86 1.85 -21.56
CA PRO A 201 -7.59 2.22 -20.34
C PRO A 201 -7.03 3.47 -19.67
N GLY A 202 -7.91 4.22 -19.00
CA GLY A 202 -7.54 5.30 -18.09
C GLY A 202 -7.32 4.79 -16.69
N TRP A 203 -6.31 5.30 -16.00
CA TRP A 203 -5.75 4.80 -14.75
C TRP A 203 -6.76 4.68 -13.58
N HIS A 204 -7.66 5.63 -13.41
CA HIS A 204 -8.55 5.65 -12.23
C HIS A 204 -9.67 4.59 -12.29
N LEU A 205 -10.19 4.31 -13.48
CA LEU A 205 -11.22 3.30 -13.69
C LEU A 205 -10.69 1.87 -13.49
N GLU A 206 -9.39 1.66 -13.69
CA GLU A 206 -8.74 0.36 -13.49
C GLU A 206 -8.94 -0.16 -12.05
N CYS A 207 -8.53 0.63 -11.04
CA CYS A 207 -8.61 0.25 -9.64
C CYS A 207 -10.07 0.09 -9.19
N THR A 208 -10.97 0.99 -9.62
CA THR A 208 -12.40 0.88 -9.30
C THR A 208 -12.99 -0.46 -9.78
N LEU A 209 -12.65 -0.89 -10.99
CA LEU A 209 -13.16 -2.15 -11.55
C LEU A 209 -12.46 -3.37 -10.97
N MET A 210 -11.14 -3.33 -10.81
CA MET A 210 -10.40 -4.46 -10.23
C MET A 210 -10.86 -4.74 -8.79
N SER A 211 -11.03 -3.71 -7.98
CA SER A 211 -11.46 -3.88 -6.58
C SER A 211 -12.93 -4.33 -6.48
N SER A 212 -13.85 -3.66 -7.18
CA SER A 212 -15.28 -3.96 -7.13
C SER A 212 -15.67 -5.28 -7.80
N SER A 213 -14.79 -5.84 -8.64
CA SER A 213 -15.02 -7.17 -9.24
C SER A 213 -14.54 -8.32 -8.36
N GLU A 214 -13.64 -8.06 -7.42
CA GLU A 214 -12.98 -9.08 -6.61
C GLU A 214 -13.38 -9.03 -5.13
N LEU A 215 -14.00 -7.93 -4.69
CA LEU A 215 -14.44 -7.71 -3.32
C LEU A 215 -15.92 -7.34 -3.27
N ASP A 216 -16.58 -7.71 -2.20
CA ASP A 216 -17.92 -7.23 -1.89
C ASP A 216 -17.88 -5.74 -1.55
N LEU A 217 -18.94 -5.01 -1.90
CA LEU A 217 -19.07 -3.59 -1.60
C LEU A 217 -20.04 -3.36 -0.43
N PRO A 218 -19.74 -2.41 0.47
CA PRO A 218 -18.52 -1.59 0.49
C PRO A 218 -17.28 -2.42 0.82
N ILE A 219 -16.13 -2.04 0.23
CA ILE A 219 -14.82 -2.59 0.62
C ILE A 219 -14.57 -2.21 2.07
N ASP A 220 -14.17 -3.15 2.93
CA ASP A 220 -13.91 -2.83 4.35
C ASP A 220 -12.78 -1.81 4.50
N ILE A 221 -11.62 -2.02 3.86
CA ILE A 221 -10.47 -1.10 3.91
C ILE A 221 -9.82 -0.95 2.53
N HIS A 222 -9.65 0.29 2.09
CA HIS A 222 -8.87 0.67 0.92
C HIS A 222 -7.61 1.42 1.35
N TRP A 223 -6.43 0.94 0.93
CA TRP A 223 -5.13 1.46 1.34
C TRP A 223 -4.31 2.00 0.19
N GLY A 224 -3.54 3.08 0.44
CA GLY A 224 -2.55 3.61 -0.49
C GLY A 224 -1.60 4.62 0.16
N GLY A 225 -0.70 5.19 -0.63
CA GLY A 225 0.11 6.33 -0.21
C GLY A 225 -0.74 7.61 -0.08
N ILE A 226 -0.33 8.55 0.78
CA ILE A 226 -1.02 9.83 0.95
C ILE A 226 -1.11 10.63 -0.35
N ASP A 227 -0.20 10.40 -1.30
CA ASP A 227 -0.21 11.01 -2.63
C ASP A 227 -1.28 10.43 -3.57
N LEU A 228 -1.89 9.30 -3.21
CA LEU A 228 -3.03 8.73 -3.91
C LEU A 228 -4.38 9.29 -3.45
N ILE A 229 -4.45 9.99 -2.31
CA ILE A 229 -5.71 10.61 -1.86
C ILE A 229 -6.33 11.40 -3.00
N TYR A 230 -5.53 12.27 -3.63
CA TYR A 230 -5.89 13.05 -4.80
C TYR A 230 -4.79 12.99 -5.88
N PRO A 231 -5.14 12.77 -7.16
CA PRO A 231 -6.52 12.61 -7.65
C PRO A 231 -7.11 11.18 -7.54
N HIS A 232 -6.28 10.14 -7.28
CA HIS A 232 -6.61 8.75 -7.59
C HIS A 232 -7.81 8.20 -6.80
N HIS A 233 -7.71 8.12 -5.48
CA HIS A 233 -8.77 7.55 -4.63
C HIS A 233 -10.04 8.40 -4.59
N GLU A 234 -9.90 9.73 -4.62
CA GLU A 234 -11.04 10.64 -4.76
C GLU A 234 -11.80 10.34 -6.06
N THR A 235 -11.07 10.16 -7.17
CA THR A 235 -11.65 9.86 -8.47
C THR A 235 -12.27 8.46 -8.52
N GLU A 236 -11.66 7.45 -7.87
CA GLU A 236 -12.26 6.12 -7.75
C GLU A 236 -13.63 6.16 -7.08
N MET A 237 -13.78 6.94 -6.00
CA MET A 237 -15.09 7.13 -5.33
C MET A 237 -16.11 7.74 -6.27
N ILE A 238 -15.73 8.79 -7.02
CA ILE A 238 -16.62 9.46 -7.97
C ILE A 238 -17.02 8.50 -9.10
N ILE A 239 -16.07 7.74 -9.65
CA ILE A 239 -16.34 6.71 -10.68
C ILE A 239 -17.34 5.67 -10.15
N ALA A 240 -17.10 5.13 -8.95
CA ALA A 240 -17.98 4.14 -8.34
C ALA A 240 -19.41 4.67 -8.15
N GLU A 241 -19.56 5.93 -7.74
CA GLU A 241 -20.86 6.59 -7.61
C GLU A 241 -21.57 6.73 -8.97
N LYS A 242 -20.87 7.19 -10.02
CA LYS A 242 -21.41 7.32 -11.38
C LYS A 242 -21.73 5.98 -12.03
N MET A 243 -21.00 4.93 -11.66
CA MET A 243 -21.34 3.55 -12.03
C MET A 243 -22.59 3.02 -11.31
N GLY A 244 -22.99 3.65 -10.19
CA GLY A 244 -24.13 3.24 -9.36
C GLY A 244 -23.80 2.11 -8.39
N LEU A 245 -22.54 2.00 -7.95
CA LEU A 245 -22.08 0.93 -7.06
C LEU A 245 -22.48 1.17 -5.59
N GLY A 246 -23.03 2.34 -5.23
CA GLY A 246 -23.35 2.69 -3.84
C GLY A 246 -22.10 3.12 -3.06
N THR A 247 -22.08 2.79 -1.75
CA THR A 247 -20.87 3.05 -0.93
C THR A 247 -19.73 2.17 -1.42
N TYR A 248 -18.63 2.79 -1.81
CA TYR A 248 -17.51 2.08 -2.42
C TYR A 248 -16.56 1.47 -1.38
N CYS A 249 -16.25 2.23 -0.32
CA CYS A 249 -15.34 1.78 0.74
C CYS A 249 -15.70 2.44 2.08
N ASP A 250 -15.56 1.68 3.18
CA ASP A 250 -15.87 2.15 4.54
C ASP A 250 -14.66 2.85 5.19
N PHE A 251 -13.46 2.23 5.11
CA PHE A 251 -12.23 2.81 5.68
C PHE A 251 -11.20 3.10 4.61
N TRP A 252 -10.86 4.38 4.45
CA TRP A 252 -9.78 4.85 3.62
C TRP A 252 -8.53 5.09 4.46
N MET A 253 -7.49 4.31 4.23
CA MET A 253 -6.25 4.41 4.99
C MET A 253 -5.07 4.80 4.09
N HIS A 254 -4.27 5.76 4.58
CA HIS A 254 -3.14 6.26 3.80
C HIS A 254 -1.88 6.32 4.64
N ASN A 255 -0.79 5.82 4.07
CA ASN A 255 0.53 5.95 4.69
C ASN A 255 1.25 7.20 4.20
N GLY A 256 2.08 7.77 5.07
CA GLY A 256 3.04 8.81 4.72
C GLY A 256 4.12 8.30 3.76
N LEU A 257 4.87 9.23 3.17
CA LEU A 257 5.89 8.93 2.17
C LEU A 257 7.30 8.93 2.79
N MET A 258 8.27 8.46 2.02
CA MET A 258 9.68 8.65 2.34
C MET A 258 10.12 10.07 1.97
N GLU A 259 10.91 10.69 2.84
CA GLU A 259 11.50 12.03 2.64
C GLU A 259 13.02 11.98 2.80
N ASP A 260 13.72 12.83 2.07
CA ASP A 260 15.14 13.15 2.34
C ASP A 260 15.26 14.52 3.05
N ALA A 261 16.48 14.96 3.31
CA ALA A 261 16.73 16.25 3.96
C ALA A 261 16.18 17.47 3.20
N GLU A 262 15.80 17.29 1.93
CA GLU A 262 15.26 18.32 1.03
C GLU A 262 13.76 18.18 0.77
N GLY A 263 13.08 17.20 1.39
CA GLY A 263 11.66 16.88 1.28
C GLY A 263 11.38 15.56 0.56
N LYS A 264 10.14 15.35 0.02
CA LYS A 264 9.71 14.09 -0.62
C LYS A 264 10.76 13.52 -1.58
N LEU A 265 11.18 12.27 -1.36
CA LEU A 265 11.95 11.49 -2.34
C LEU A 265 11.07 11.28 -3.59
N SER A 266 11.23 12.13 -4.59
CA SER A 266 10.35 12.14 -5.76
C SER A 266 11.10 11.94 -7.08
N LYS A 267 10.36 11.40 -8.08
CA LYS A 267 10.82 11.23 -9.49
C LYS A 267 11.45 12.48 -10.10
N SER A 268 11.05 13.67 -9.65
CA SER A 268 11.48 14.94 -10.25
C SER A 268 12.93 15.30 -9.97
N ARG A 269 13.58 14.67 -8.98
CA ARG A 269 14.99 14.89 -8.63
C ARG A 269 15.96 13.84 -9.19
N GLY A 270 15.46 12.85 -9.94
CA GLY A 270 16.28 11.95 -10.76
C GLY A 270 16.77 10.66 -10.11
N GLU A 271 16.69 10.51 -8.80
CA GLU A 271 17.20 9.31 -8.13
C GLU A 271 16.15 8.70 -7.17
N ARG A 272 15.61 7.54 -7.57
CA ARG A 272 14.87 6.67 -6.66
C ARG A 272 15.87 5.70 -6.05
N ILE A 273 15.93 5.68 -4.72
CA ILE A 273 16.76 4.70 -4.01
C ILE A 273 16.06 3.34 -4.12
N THR A 274 16.66 2.45 -4.90
CA THR A 274 16.14 1.10 -5.12
C THR A 274 16.40 0.20 -3.93
N LEU A 275 15.54 -0.81 -3.72
CA LEU A 275 15.78 -1.80 -2.68
C LEU A 275 17.03 -2.65 -2.97
N GLU A 276 17.40 -2.81 -4.23
CA GLU A 276 18.65 -3.48 -4.61
C GLU A 276 19.88 -2.73 -4.07
N GLU A 277 19.85 -1.39 -4.11
CA GLU A 277 20.92 -0.56 -3.55
C GLU A 277 20.95 -0.62 -2.03
N VAL A 278 19.79 -0.50 -1.38
CA VAL A 278 19.68 -0.55 0.08
C VAL A 278 20.15 -1.88 0.63
N PHE A 279 19.79 -2.99 -0.01
CA PHE A 279 20.13 -4.34 0.47
C PHE A 279 21.62 -4.72 0.32
N LYS A 280 22.45 -3.87 -0.34
CA LYS A 280 23.91 -4.05 -0.33
C LYS A 280 24.52 -3.80 1.06
N ASP A 281 23.94 -2.85 1.78
CA ASP A 281 24.49 -2.36 3.05
C ASP A 281 23.55 -2.60 4.25
N CYS A 282 22.29 -2.96 4.00
CA CYS A 282 21.28 -3.16 5.03
C CYS A 282 20.46 -4.43 4.76
N PRO A 283 20.44 -5.40 5.69
CA PRO A 283 19.58 -6.57 5.59
C PRO A 283 18.09 -6.18 5.49
N PRO A 284 17.27 -6.93 4.72
CA PRO A 284 15.84 -6.64 4.58
C PRO A 284 15.08 -6.52 5.91
N ALA A 285 15.38 -7.37 6.88
CA ALA A 285 14.79 -7.31 8.22
C ALA A 285 15.10 -6.00 8.94
N ALA A 286 16.33 -5.48 8.80
CA ALA A 286 16.72 -4.21 9.39
C ALA A 286 16.04 -3.01 8.71
N LEU A 287 15.86 -3.05 7.38
CA LEU A 287 15.04 -2.06 6.68
C LEU A 287 13.59 -2.09 7.17
N ARG A 288 13.01 -3.30 7.32
CA ARG A 288 11.67 -3.45 7.87
C ARG A 288 11.57 -2.85 9.28
N PHE A 289 12.52 -3.16 10.15
CA PHE A 289 12.62 -2.58 11.50
C PHE A 289 12.73 -1.05 11.46
N TYR A 290 13.58 -0.50 10.58
CA TYR A 290 13.69 0.95 10.37
C TYR A 290 12.35 1.60 10.01
N LEU A 291 11.63 1.02 9.04
CA LEU A 291 10.35 1.54 8.59
C LEU A 291 9.29 1.50 9.70
N LEU A 292 9.28 0.46 10.54
CA LEU A 292 8.35 0.29 11.65
C LEU A 292 8.66 1.18 12.87
N ASN A 293 9.86 1.76 12.97
CA ASN A 293 10.17 2.79 13.95
C ASN A 293 9.45 4.12 13.71
N HIS A 294 8.74 4.25 12.59
CA HIS A 294 7.96 5.43 12.24
C HIS A 294 6.49 5.03 12.09
N HIS A 295 5.60 5.82 12.66
CA HIS A 295 4.17 5.59 12.49
C HIS A 295 3.80 5.59 11.00
N TYR A 296 2.89 4.69 10.57
CA TYR A 296 2.61 4.52 9.13
C TYR A 296 2.14 5.81 8.46
N ARG A 297 1.38 6.69 9.16
CA ARG A 297 0.89 7.97 8.62
C ARG A 297 1.95 9.07 8.57
N GLU A 298 3.05 8.93 9.29
CA GLU A 298 4.11 9.94 9.28
C GLU A 298 4.97 9.82 8.04
N PHE A 299 5.49 10.96 7.59
CA PHE A 299 6.59 10.97 6.65
C PHE A 299 7.82 10.36 7.31
N THR A 300 8.46 9.43 6.60
CA THR A 300 9.63 8.72 7.14
C THR A 300 10.89 9.35 6.55
N PRO A 301 11.74 9.98 7.37
CA PRO A 301 13.00 10.51 6.88
C PRO A 301 13.89 9.35 6.40
N TYR A 302 14.59 9.55 5.31
CA TYR A 302 15.64 8.64 4.89
C TYR A 302 17.00 9.23 5.24
N SER A 303 17.78 8.51 6.05
CA SER A 303 19.19 8.80 6.24
C SER A 303 20.00 7.50 6.27
N PRO A 304 21.16 7.44 5.61
CA PRO A 304 22.04 6.29 5.70
C PRO A 304 22.45 5.97 7.14
N GLU A 305 22.66 7.00 7.97
CA GLU A 305 23.02 6.88 9.36
C GLU A 305 21.90 6.22 10.18
N GLY A 306 20.64 6.70 10.02
CA GLY A 306 19.48 6.13 10.72
C GLY A 306 19.22 4.69 10.31
N LEU A 307 19.48 4.34 9.03
CA LEU A 307 19.38 2.97 8.55
C LEU A 307 20.47 2.08 9.19
N LEU A 308 21.71 2.59 9.32
CA LEU A 308 22.79 1.86 9.99
C LEU A 308 22.49 1.64 11.46
N GLU A 309 21.96 2.65 12.16
CA GLU A 309 21.53 2.52 13.56
C GLU A 309 20.46 1.44 13.72
N ALA A 310 19.48 1.40 12.81
CA ALA A 310 18.44 0.37 12.79
C ALA A 310 19.02 -1.03 12.53
N CYS A 311 20.03 -1.15 11.65
CA CYS A 311 20.74 -2.41 11.43
C CYS A 311 21.42 -2.90 12.72
N GLN A 312 22.15 -2.03 13.41
CA GLN A 312 22.84 -2.36 14.67
C GLN A 312 21.85 -2.72 15.79
N GLU A 313 20.75 -1.99 15.90
CA GLU A 313 19.72 -2.30 16.88
C GLU A 313 19.02 -3.61 16.57
N GLY A 314 18.64 -3.85 15.30
CA GLY A 314 18.00 -5.09 14.85
C GLY A 314 18.89 -6.32 15.09
N GLU A 315 20.20 -6.22 14.82
CA GLU A 315 21.16 -7.28 15.14
C GLU A 315 21.23 -7.57 16.65
N ARG A 316 21.29 -6.52 17.47
CA ARG A 316 21.33 -6.66 18.94
C ARG A 316 20.08 -7.36 19.47
N LEU A 317 18.89 -6.94 19.03
CA LEU A 317 17.61 -7.54 19.42
C LEU A 317 17.51 -8.99 18.91
N GLY A 318 18.02 -9.26 17.71
CA GLY A 318 18.02 -10.58 17.09
C GLY A 318 18.85 -11.62 17.87
N ILE A 319 19.94 -11.22 18.52
CA ILE A 319 20.81 -12.15 19.29
C ILE A 319 20.00 -12.79 20.42
N ASN A 320 19.36 -11.99 21.28
CA ASN A 320 18.56 -12.53 22.40
C ASN A 320 17.32 -13.28 21.88
N ALA A 321 16.70 -12.81 20.78
CA ALA A 321 15.57 -13.49 20.19
C ALA A 321 15.93 -14.91 19.73
N VAL A 322 17.06 -15.08 19.01
CA VAL A 322 17.52 -16.39 18.54
C VAL A 322 17.78 -17.32 19.74
N ASP A 323 18.49 -16.83 20.77
CA ASP A 323 18.81 -17.65 21.95
C ASP A 323 17.57 -18.05 22.77
N CYS A 324 16.51 -17.22 22.76
CA CYS A 324 15.26 -17.56 23.44
C CYS A 324 14.36 -18.47 22.59
N MET A 325 14.28 -18.24 21.27
CA MET A 325 13.38 -18.98 20.37
C MET A 325 13.81 -20.42 20.09
N ILE A 326 14.99 -20.87 20.56
CA ILE A 326 15.35 -22.29 20.55
C ILE A 326 14.55 -23.11 21.57
N VAL A 327 13.94 -22.44 22.55
CA VAL A 327 13.07 -23.08 23.55
C VAL A 327 11.65 -23.13 23.03
N GLU A 328 10.96 -24.25 23.25
CA GLU A 328 9.55 -24.41 22.87
C GLU A 328 8.70 -23.30 23.53
N PRO A 329 7.96 -22.51 22.73
CA PRO A 329 7.20 -21.39 23.26
C PRO A 329 5.99 -21.84 24.08
N THR A 330 5.71 -21.14 25.18
CA THR A 330 4.44 -21.22 25.89
C THR A 330 3.59 -20.00 25.58
N ASN A 331 2.29 -20.05 25.93
CA ASN A 331 1.45 -18.88 25.81
C ASN A 331 1.97 -17.78 26.75
N PRO A 332 2.38 -16.62 26.22
CA PRO A 332 2.92 -15.55 27.07
C PRO A 332 1.89 -15.00 28.08
N ASN A 333 0.60 -15.19 27.85
CA ASN A 333 -0.44 -14.79 28.82
C ASN A 333 -0.51 -15.68 30.08
N ASP A 334 0.19 -16.81 30.09
CA ASP A 334 0.27 -17.68 31.29
C ASP A 334 1.34 -17.22 32.28
N ASP A 335 2.18 -16.25 31.92
CA ASP A 335 3.18 -15.59 32.76
C ASP A 335 2.78 -14.13 33.03
N GLU A 336 2.78 -13.70 34.29
CA GLU A 336 2.29 -12.36 34.69
C GLU A 336 3.08 -11.22 34.05
N GLU A 337 4.42 -11.36 33.94
CA GLU A 337 5.31 -10.34 33.36
C GLU A 337 5.10 -10.26 31.84
N MET A 338 5.00 -11.40 31.17
CA MET A 338 4.75 -11.45 29.73
C MET A 338 3.33 -11.02 29.37
N ALA A 339 2.32 -11.37 30.15
CA ALA A 339 0.93 -10.91 29.95
C ALA A 339 0.81 -9.38 29.97
N LEU A 340 1.60 -8.71 30.85
CA LEU A 340 1.69 -7.25 30.84
C LEU A 340 2.28 -6.70 29.54
N LEU A 341 3.33 -7.34 29.00
CA LEU A 341 3.92 -6.95 27.72
C LEU A 341 2.96 -7.20 26.55
N VAL A 342 2.24 -8.33 26.55
CA VAL A 342 1.16 -8.59 25.55
C VAL A 342 0.16 -7.44 25.58
N SER A 343 -0.34 -7.08 26.77
CA SER A 343 -1.33 -6.00 26.90
C SER A 343 -0.82 -4.65 26.38
N LYS A 344 0.46 -4.32 26.64
CA LYS A 344 1.09 -3.10 26.11
C LYS A 344 1.21 -3.14 24.58
N PHE A 345 1.63 -4.28 24.03
CA PHE A 345 1.78 -4.49 22.60
C PHE A 345 0.43 -4.38 21.87
N GLU A 346 -0.60 -5.05 22.39
CA GLU A 346 -1.95 -4.96 21.86
C GLU A 346 -2.52 -3.54 21.94
N ALA A 347 -2.28 -2.84 23.06
CA ALA A 347 -2.72 -1.46 23.22
C ALA A 347 -2.08 -0.53 22.17
N ALA A 348 -0.79 -0.72 21.85
CA ALA A 348 -0.09 0.03 20.82
C ALA A 348 -0.70 -0.20 19.42
N LEU A 349 -0.87 -1.45 19.02
CA LEU A 349 -1.40 -1.77 17.69
C LEU A 349 -2.91 -1.51 17.56
N ASN A 350 -3.66 -1.59 18.65
CA ASN A 350 -5.07 -1.21 18.68
C ASN A 350 -5.29 0.31 18.61
N ASP A 351 -4.26 1.14 18.82
CA ASP A 351 -4.32 2.59 18.65
C ASP A 351 -3.68 3.01 17.32
N ASP A 352 -4.33 2.66 16.21
CA ASP A 352 -3.95 3.10 14.87
C ASP A 352 -2.60 2.54 14.40
N LEU A 353 -2.35 1.26 14.75
CA LEU A 353 -1.14 0.53 14.36
C LEU A 353 0.16 1.26 14.79
N ASP A 354 0.23 1.73 16.04
CA ASP A 354 1.41 2.44 16.57
C ASP A 354 2.60 1.48 16.72
N THR A 355 3.25 1.20 15.58
CA THR A 355 4.41 0.30 15.51
C THR A 355 5.62 0.82 16.29
N PRO A 356 5.90 2.14 16.38
CA PRO A 356 6.95 2.65 17.29
C PRO A 356 6.76 2.20 18.72
N LYS A 357 5.55 2.35 19.28
CA LYS A 357 5.28 1.87 20.65
C LYS A 357 5.33 0.35 20.76
N ALA A 358 4.90 -0.37 19.72
CA ALA A 358 5.02 -1.83 19.71
C ALA A 358 6.51 -2.27 19.76
N LEU A 359 7.40 -1.56 19.07
CA LEU A 359 8.86 -1.80 19.13
C LEU A 359 9.47 -1.41 20.48
N ASP A 360 8.91 -0.42 21.19
CA ASP A 360 9.35 -0.12 22.56
C ASP A 360 9.07 -1.30 23.50
N VAL A 361 7.96 -2.00 23.32
CA VAL A 361 7.67 -3.23 24.07
C VAL A 361 8.65 -4.36 23.72
N LEU A 362 9.07 -4.46 22.46
CA LEU A 362 10.12 -5.40 22.05
C LEU A 362 11.46 -5.07 22.73
N ARG A 363 11.82 -3.79 22.85
CA ARG A 363 13.01 -3.35 23.58
C ARG A 363 12.96 -3.70 25.07
N GLU A 364 11.78 -3.56 25.69
CA GLU A 364 11.54 -3.97 27.08
C GLU A 364 11.70 -5.49 27.24
N LEU A 365 11.13 -6.28 26.33
CA LEU A 365 11.30 -7.74 26.29
C LEU A 365 12.78 -8.13 26.17
N ASP A 366 13.55 -7.46 25.32
CA ASP A 366 14.96 -7.76 25.09
C ASP A 366 15.82 -7.60 26.37
N VAL A 367 15.52 -6.61 27.19
CA VAL A 367 16.18 -6.42 28.51
C VAL A 367 15.87 -7.59 29.44
N ILE A 368 14.60 -7.98 29.53
CA ILE A 368 14.16 -9.11 30.37
C ILE A 368 14.79 -10.43 29.86
N ALA A 369 14.80 -10.63 28.55
CA ALA A 369 15.42 -11.80 27.92
C ALA A 369 16.91 -11.90 28.27
N GLY A 370 17.66 -10.81 28.17
CA GLY A 370 19.09 -10.77 28.52
C GLY A 370 19.36 -11.08 30.01
N GLU A 371 18.48 -10.67 30.92
CA GLU A 371 18.56 -11.01 32.33
C GLU A 371 18.27 -12.49 32.59
N LYS A 372 17.20 -13.03 31.99
CA LYS A 372 16.82 -14.45 32.12
C LYS A 372 17.86 -15.38 31.53
N LEU A 373 18.46 -15.03 30.38
CA LEU A 373 19.56 -15.80 29.76
C LEU A 373 20.77 -15.88 30.70
N LYS A 374 21.19 -14.76 31.31
CA LYS A 374 22.31 -14.72 32.27
C LYS A 374 22.03 -15.55 33.52
N ASN A 375 20.82 -15.50 34.05
CA ASN A 375 20.44 -16.14 35.29
C ASN A 375 19.90 -17.57 35.11
N LYS A 376 19.92 -18.11 33.88
CA LYS A 376 19.32 -19.41 33.50
C LYS A 376 17.86 -19.54 33.95
N GLY A 377 17.09 -18.45 33.77
CA GLY A 377 15.67 -18.41 34.05
C GLY A 377 14.85 -19.18 33.01
N ASP A 378 13.54 -19.25 33.24
CA ASP A 378 12.62 -19.81 32.28
C ASP A 378 12.49 -18.91 31.05
N LEU A 379 12.75 -19.47 29.87
CA LEU A 379 12.71 -18.75 28.58
C LEU A 379 11.44 -19.08 27.76
N ALA A 380 10.64 -20.07 28.16
CA ALA A 380 9.50 -20.50 27.37
C ALA A 380 8.43 -19.38 27.16
N PRO A 381 8.06 -18.57 28.18
CA PRO A 381 7.16 -17.43 27.99
C PRO A 381 7.77 -16.32 27.13
N ILE A 382 9.09 -16.08 27.24
CA ILE A 382 9.82 -15.11 26.43
C ILE A 382 9.86 -15.54 24.97
N SER A 383 10.10 -16.83 24.71
CA SER A 383 10.02 -17.42 23.37
C SER A 383 8.62 -17.20 22.76
N GLY A 384 7.56 -17.34 23.57
CA GLY A 384 6.20 -17.03 23.17
C GLY A 384 6.01 -15.58 22.74
N MET A 385 6.58 -14.62 23.49
CA MET A 385 6.55 -13.20 23.12
C MET A 385 7.32 -12.90 21.83
N TYR A 386 8.54 -13.44 21.66
CA TYR A 386 9.28 -13.26 20.40
C TYR A 386 8.53 -13.87 19.20
N SER A 387 7.85 -15.00 19.39
CA SER A 387 7.00 -15.61 18.38
C SER A 387 5.82 -14.72 18.00
N LEU A 388 5.20 -14.04 18.99
CA LEU A 388 4.15 -13.05 18.76
C LEU A 388 4.69 -11.85 17.94
N PHE A 389 5.84 -11.29 18.32
CA PHE A 389 6.46 -10.20 17.56
C PHE A 389 6.81 -10.62 16.13
N GLN A 390 7.36 -11.83 15.94
CA GLN A 390 7.65 -12.34 14.60
C GLN A 390 6.38 -12.51 13.77
N CYS A 391 5.31 -13.02 14.37
CA CYS A 391 4.02 -13.19 13.69
C CYS A 391 3.46 -11.85 13.21
N VAL A 392 3.46 -10.83 14.07
CA VAL A 392 2.81 -9.53 13.81
C VAL A 392 3.75 -8.52 13.15
N LEU A 393 4.98 -8.38 13.63
CA LEU A 393 5.92 -7.38 13.10
C LEU A 393 6.81 -7.91 11.98
N GLY A 394 7.13 -9.22 11.97
CA GLY A 394 7.97 -9.86 10.96
C GLY A 394 9.41 -9.36 10.93
N VAL A 395 10.00 -9.02 12.08
CA VAL A 395 11.31 -8.35 12.19
C VAL A 395 12.50 -9.28 12.43
N PHE A 396 12.29 -10.58 12.60
CA PHE A 396 13.33 -11.57 12.89
C PHE A 396 13.58 -12.57 11.74
N SER A 397 13.40 -12.17 10.49
CA SER A 397 13.52 -13.04 9.30
C SER A 397 14.82 -12.85 8.55
#